data_91066d343d4d89b681727d440071c2a8
#
_entry.id   91066d343d4d89b681727d440071c2a8
#
_cell.length_a   1.000
_cell.length_b   1.000
_cell.length_c   1.000
_cell.angle_alpha   90.00
_cell.angle_beta   90.00
_cell.angle_gamma   90.00
#
_symmetry.space_group_name_H-M   'P 1'
#
loop_
_entity.id
_entity.type
_entity.pdbx_description
1 polymer ?
#
loop_
_entity_poly.entity_id
_entity_poly.type
_entity_poly.pdbx_seq_one_letter_code
_entity_poly.pdbx_strand_id
1 'polypeptide(L)'
;MYDLQPHLDAEVEPGTNILLTGPPLSGKRALCLDLLADGTETGQGSIIVTTKDSADRMLEQFGERTSYESRPVAVVDCVTKQQGDDVPDRDRVKYASSPVDMTGIGIHLSEFLQAFYQDRNITHNRVMLHSLTTLLMYSDLQTVF
;
A
#
# COMPACT_ATOMS: atom_id res chain seq x y z
N MET A 1 -5.42 17.78 -6.54
CA MET A 1 -4.03 17.35 -6.73
C MET A 1 -3.48 16.78 -5.43
N TYR A 2 -2.52 15.89 -5.53
CA TYR A 2 -1.85 15.34 -4.36
C TYR A 2 -0.56 16.13 -4.12
N ASP A 3 -0.44 16.72 -2.94
CA ASP A 3 0.77 17.45 -2.53
C ASP A 3 1.72 16.47 -1.82
N LEU A 4 2.92 16.34 -2.35
CA LEU A 4 3.92 15.41 -1.83
C LEU A 4 4.99 16.07 -0.94
N GLN A 5 4.86 17.39 -0.70
CA GLN A 5 5.76 18.09 0.20
C GLN A 5 5.53 17.67 1.67
N PRO A 6 6.53 17.75 2.54
CA PRO A 6 7.90 18.20 2.28
C PRO A 6 8.82 17.11 1.72
N HIS A 7 8.37 15.86 1.60
CA HIS A 7 9.23 14.75 1.22
C HIS A 7 9.66 14.80 -0.24
N LEU A 8 8.75 15.19 -1.12
CA LEU A 8 9.04 15.45 -2.53
C LEU A 8 8.48 16.84 -2.88
N ASP A 9 9.27 17.64 -3.56
CA ASP A 9 8.86 18.97 -4.01
C ASP A 9 8.03 18.83 -5.29
N ALA A 10 6.83 18.29 -5.15
CA ALA A 10 5.95 18.02 -6.28
C ALA A 10 4.49 17.94 -5.85
N GLU A 11 3.61 18.27 -6.79
CA GLU A 11 2.18 17.97 -6.74
C GLU A 11 1.86 17.10 -7.94
N VAL A 12 1.00 16.10 -7.76
CA VAL A 12 0.63 15.18 -8.83
C VAL A 12 -0.89 15.09 -8.97
N GLU A 13 -1.34 14.88 -10.20
CA GLU A 13 -2.75 14.71 -10.49
C GLU A 13 -3.23 13.32 -10.05
N PRO A 14 -4.54 13.16 -9.74
CA PRO A 14 -5.12 11.84 -9.51
C PRO A 14 -4.83 10.90 -10.67
N GLY A 15 -4.56 9.63 -10.37
CA GLY A 15 -4.22 8.62 -11.38
C GLY A 15 -2.74 8.57 -11.76
N THR A 16 -1.89 9.41 -11.14
CA THR A 16 -0.46 9.40 -11.40
C THR A 16 0.20 8.17 -10.76
N ASN A 17 1.06 7.50 -11.52
CA ASN A 17 1.92 6.44 -11.04
C ASN A 17 3.34 6.98 -10.86
N ILE A 18 3.93 6.74 -9.68
CA ILE A 18 5.28 7.17 -9.36
C ILE A 18 6.15 5.95 -9.13
N LEU A 19 7.23 5.84 -9.88
CA LEU A 19 8.21 4.78 -9.70
C LEU A 19 9.43 5.32 -8.96
N LEU A 20 9.72 4.73 -7.79
CA LEU A 20 10.92 5.04 -7.02
C LEU A 20 11.97 3.97 -7.29
N THR A 21 13.12 4.39 -7.80
CA THR A 21 14.23 3.49 -8.12
C THR A 21 15.46 3.86 -7.32
N GLY A 22 16.29 2.87 -7.06
CA GLY A 22 17.55 3.06 -6.35
C GLY A 22 18.09 1.75 -5.83
N PRO A 23 19.34 1.73 -5.36
CA PRO A 23 19.94 0.52 -4.80
C PRO A 23 19.22 0.06 -3.53
N PRO A 24 19.41 -1.20 -3.12
CA PRO A 24 18.89 -1.66 -1.83
C PRO A 24 19.33 -0.75 -0.68
N LEU A 25 18.47 -0.56 0.31
CA LEU A 25 18.72 0.25 1.50
C LEU A 25 18.92 1.75 1.20
N SER A 26 18.40 2.23 0.08
CA SER A 26 18.48 3.66 -0.29
C SER A 26 17.39 4.54 0.33
N GLY A 27 16.51 3.96 1.16
CA GLY A 27 15.43 4.71 1.80
C GLY A 27 14.12 4.77 1.03
N LYS A 28 13.96 3.97 -0.02
CA LYS A 28 12.74 3.97 -0.83
C LYS A 28 11.49 3.64 -0.01
N ARG A 29 11.54 2.61 0.81
CA ARG A 29 10.41 2.21 1.65
C ARG A 29 10.06 3.28 2.66
N ALA A 30 11.06 3.87 3.32
CA ALA A 30 10.84 4.93 4.28
C ALA A 30 10.16 6.14 3.63
N LEU A 31 10.61 6.55 2.45
CA LEU A 31 9.99 7.65 1.72
C LEU A 31 8.52 7.35 1.36
N CYS A 32 8.24 6.15 0.86
CA CYS A 32 6.88 5.75 0.55
C CYS A 32 5.97 5.79 1.78
N LEU A 33 6.44 5.26 2.91
CA LEU A 33 5.67 5.27 4.15
C LEU A 33 5.44 6.69 4.66
N ASP A 34 6.42 7.57 4.53
CA ASP A 34 6.27 8.99 4.88
C ASP A 34 5.18 9.65 4.03
N LEU A 35 5.18 9.41 2.73
CA LEU A 35 4.17 9.95 1.82
C LEU A 35 2.77 9.43 2.15
N LEU A 36 2.65 8.16 2.51
CA LEU A 36 1.37 7.58 2.91
C LEU A 36 0.87 8.16 4.23
N ALA A 37 1.75 8.31 5.20
CA ALA A 37 1.41 8.90 6.49
C ALA A 37 0.90 10.34 6.32
N ASP A 38 1.60 11.14 5.52
CA ASP A 38 1.17 12.51 5.19
C ASP A 38 -0.22 12.52 4.55
N GLY A 39 -0.51 11.57 3.66
CA GLY A 39 -1.82 11.46 3.05
C GLY A 39 -2.93 11.26 4.07
N THR A 40 -2.72 10.38 5.05
CA THR A 40 -3.73 10.15 6.09
C THR A 40 -3.94 11.36 6.99
N GLU A 41 -2.92 12.18 7.18
CA GLU A 41 -3.02 13.41 7.96
C GLU A 41 -3.86 14.48 7.24
N THR A 42 -3.94 14.40 5.93
CA THR A 42 -4.75 15.33 5.12
C THR A 42 -6.12 14.77 4.74
N GLY A 43 -6.52 13.66 5.33
CA GLY A 43 -7.84 13.06 5.09
C GLY A 43 -7.91 12.14 3.87
N GLN A 44 -6.78 11.76 3.31
CA GLN A 44 -6.69 10.79 2.23
C GLN A 44 -6.52 9.38 2.79
N GLY A 45 -6.95 8.37 2.04
CA GLY A 45 -6.71 6.98 2.39
C GLY A 45 -5.32 6.53 1.97
N SER A 46 -4.80 5.52 2.65
CA SER A 46 -3.51 4.91 2.31
C SER A 46 -3.65 3.39 2.29
N ILE A 47 -3.19 2.77 1.22
CA ILE A 47 -3.22 1.32 1.06
C ILE A 47 -1.83 0.84 0.69
N ILE A 48 -1.34 -0.17 1.42
CA ILE A 48 -0.05 -0.81 1.17
C ILE A 48 -0.31 -2.20 0.59
N VAL A 49 0.20 -2.44 -0.60
CA VAL A 49 0.24 -3.79 -1.17
C VAL A 49 1.66 -4.31 -0.99
N THR A 50 1.84 -5.31 -0.13
CA THR A 50 3.18 -5.83 0.19
C THR A 50 3.39 -7.23 -0.35
N THR A 51 4.50 -7.41 -1.03
CA THR A 51 4.95 -8.70 -1.57
C THR A 51 6.24 -9.19 -0.90
N LYS A 52 6.74 -8.45 0.08
CA LYS A 52 8.00 -8.75 0.79
C LYS A 52 7.85 -8.94 2.28
N ASP A 53 7.17 -8.00 2.94
CA ASP A 53 7.02 -7.97 4.39
C ASP A 53 5.58 -8.28 4.78
N SER A 54 5.38 -8.82 5.98
CA SER A 54 4.04 -9.06 6.50
C SER A 54 3.28 -7.75 6.76
N ALA A 55 1.96 -7.84 6.81
CA ALA A 55 1.12 -6.70 7.15
C ALA A 55 1.46 -6.11 8.51
N ASP A 56 1.72 -6.95 9.51
CA ASP A 56 2.04 -6.49 10.85
C ASP A 56 3.33 -5.66 10.86
N ARG A 57 4.33 -6.09 10.11
CA ARG A 57 5.57 -5.34 9.98
C ARG A 57 5.37 -3.99 9.26
N MET A 58 4.57 -3.98 8.20
CA MET A 58 4.27 -2.72 7.49
C MET A 58 3.50 -1.75 8.36
N LEU A 59 2.52 -2.23 9.12
CA LEU A 59 1.76 -1.39 10.05
C LEU A 59 2.62 -0.89 11.20
N GLU A 60 3.53 -1.69 11.70
CA GLU A 60 4.49 -1.27 12.73
C GLU A 60 5.34 -0.10 12.23
N GLN A 61 5.89 -0.21 11.03
CA GLN A 61 6.70 0.84 10.43
C GLN A 61 5.88 2.09 10.10
N PHE A 62 4.65 1.92 9.65
CA PHE A 62 3.73 3.04 9.45
C PHE A 62 3.43 3.73 10.78
N GLY A 63 3.25 2.96 11.84
CA GLY A 63 2.99 3.46 13.19
C GLY A 63 4.13 4.26 13.80
N GLU A 64 5.34 4.12 13.31
CA GLU A 64 6.48 4.96 13.70
C GLU A 64 6.34 6.40 13.21
N ARG A 65 5.50 6.64 12.19
CA ARG A 65 5.30 7.93 11.55
C ARG A 65 4.04 8.63 12.03
N THR A 66 3.00 7.88 12.29
CA THR A 66 1.71 8.41 12.76
C THR A 66 0.93 7.30 13.45
N SER A 67 0.05 7.68 14.37
CA SER A 67 -0.86 6.71 15.00
C SER A 67 -1.89 6.24 13.97
N TYR A 68 -1.78 4.98 13.52
CA TYR A 68 -2.62 4.47 12.44
C TYR A 68 -4.01 4.02 12.89
N GLU A 69 -4.23 3.86 14.19
CA GLU A 69 -5.47 3.27 14.72
C GLU A 69 -6.72 4.07 14.32
N SER A 70 -6.59 5.39 14.27
CA SER A 70 -7.67 6.29 13.84
C SER A 70 -7.55 6.75 12.40
N ARG A 71 -6.56 6.24 11.66
CA ARG A 71 -6.26 6.69 10.29
C ARG A 71 -6.77 5.69 9.25
N PRO A 72 -7.15 6.16 8.05
CA PRO A 72 -7.60 5.29 6.96
C PRO A 72 -6.40 4.64 6.26
N VAL A 73 -5.81 3.65 6.91
CA VAL A 73 -4.71 2.86 6.36
C VAL A 73 -5.07 1.39 6.34
N ALA A 74 -4.75 0.71 5.24
CA ALA A 74 -5.02 -0.70 5.06
C ALA A 74 -3.86 -1.38 4.33
N VAL A 75 -3.76 -2.70 4.48
CA VAL A 75 -2.69 -3.50 3.87
C VAL A 75 -3.28 -4.70 3.16
N VAL A 76 -2.83 -4.92 1.93
CA VAL A 76 -3.02 -6.19 1.22
C VAL A 76 -1.71 -6.97 1.35
N ASP A 77 -1.75 -8.04 2.14
CA ASP A 77 -0.59 -8.88 2.45
C ASP A 77 -0.54 -10.06 1.48
N CYS A 78 0.49 -10.10 0.65
CA CYS A 78 0.71 -11.16 -0.35
C CYS A 78 1.76 -12.18 0.12
N VAL A 79 2.20 -12.11 1.37
CA VAL A 79 3.34 -12.89 1.89
C VAL A 79 2.90 -13.97 2.85
N THR A 80 2.03 -13.66 3.80
CA THR A 80 1.72 -14.53 4.94
C THR A 80 1.11 -15.85 4.49
N LYS A 81 0.10 -15.83 3.62
CA LYS A 81 -0.51 -17.07 3.12
C LYS A 81 0.43 -17.88 2.24
N GLN A 82 1.29 -17.21 1.48
CA GLN A 82 2.29 -17.90 0.65
C GLN A 82 3.29 -18.67 1.51
N GLN A 83 3.58 -18.19 2.71
CA GLN A 83 4.48 -18.86 3.65
C GLN A 83 3.81 -20.02 4.41
N GLY A 84 2.55 -20.32 4.11
CA GLY A 84 1.84 -21.44 4.68
C GLY A 84 0.95 -21.13 5.87
N ASP A 85 0.89 -19.88 6.30
CA ASP A 85 0.03 -19.47 7.41
C ASP A 85 -1.39 -19.26 6.89
N ASP A 86 -2.37 -19.88 7.56
CA ASP A 86 -3.78 -19.70 7.25
C ASP A 86 -4.37 -18.70 8.25
N VAL A 87 -4.51 -17.45 7.81
CA VAL A 87 -4.97 -16.36 8.66
C VAL A 87 -6.23 -15.73 8.05
N PRO A 88 -7.21 -15.36 8.90
CA PRO A 88 -8.40 -14.65 8.42
C PRO A 88 -8.10 -13.19 8.13
N ASP A 89 -8.87 -12.61 7.23
CA ASP A 89 -8.82 -11.17 6.99
C ASP A 89 -9.21 -10.40 8.25
N ARG A 90 -8.64 -9.21 8.43
CA ARG A 90 -8.93 -8.28 9.52
C ARG A 90 -9.46 -6.97 8.96
N ASP A 91 -9.96 -6.08 9.82
CA ASP A 91 -10.59 -4.83 9.38
C ASP A 91 -9.71 -4.01 8.44
N ARG A 92 -8.40 -3.94 8.72
CA ARG A 92 -7.47 -3.18 7.88
C ARG A 92 -6.43 -4.04 7.18
N VAL A 93 -6.54 -5.36 7.25
CA VAL A 93 -5.59 -6.28 6.60
C VAL A 93 -6.35 -7.37 5.88
N LYS A 94 -6.10 -7.51 4.59
CA LYS A 94 -6.61 -8.60 3.78
C LYS A 94 -5.44 -9.36 3.17
N TYR A 95 -5.59 -10.66 3.04
CA TYR A 95 -4.51 -11.54 2.63
C TYR A 95 -4.77 -12.11 1.25
N ALA A 96 -3.87 -11.83 0.32
CA ALA A 96 -3.85 -12.51 -0.98
C ALA A 96 -3.06 -13.82 -0.86
N SER A 97 -3.38 -14.79 -1.69
CA SER A 97 -2.75 -16.11 -1.63
C SER A 97 -1.26 -16.08 -1.96
N SER A 98 -0.86 -15.17 -2.83
CA SER A 98 0.54 -15.02 -3.24
C SER A 98 0.73 -13.73 -4.04
N PRO A 99 2.00 -13.34 -4.34
CA PRO A 99 2.26 -12.20 -5.22
C PRO A 99 1.75 -12.37 -6.66
N VAL A 100 1.48 -13.60 -7.09
CA VAL A 100 0.94 -13.86 -8.45
C VAL A 100 -0.59 -13.79 -8.51
N ASP A 101 -1.25 -13.65 -7.38
CA ASP A 101 -2.71 -13.55 -7.30
C ASP A 101 -3.19 -12.13 -7.61
N MET A 102 -3.01 -11.72 -8.88
CA MET A 102 -3.37 -10.36 -9.33
C MET A 102 -4.86 -10.07 -9.16
N THR A 103 -5.71 -11.07 -9.42
CA THR A 103 -7.16 -10.92 -9.25
C THR A 103 -7.52 -10.70 -7.79
N GLY A 104 -6.96 -11.49 -6.88
CA GLY A 104 -7.19 -11.34 -5.44
C GLY A 104 -6.69 -10.02 -4.91
N ILE A 105 -5.50 -9.58 -5.34
CA ILE A 105 -4.95 -8.27 -4.98
C ILE A 105 -5.90 -7.16 -5.42
N GLY A 106 -6.36 -7.20 -6.66
CA GLY A 106 -7.28 -6.20 -7.20
C GLY A 106 -8.62 -6.18 -6.47
N ILE A 107 -9.17 -7.33 -6.12
CA ILE A 107 -10.41 -7.43 -5.35
C ILE A 107 -10.24 -6.80 -3.96
N HIS A 108 -9.18 -7.16 -3.25
CA HIS A 108 -8.92 -6.61 -1.91
C HIS A 108 -8.68 -5.11 -1.94
N LEU A 109 -7.94 -4.63 -2.93
CA LEU A 109 -7.72 -3.19 -3.11
C LEU A 109 -9.04 -2.45 -3.32
N SER A 110 -9.91 -2.99 -4.18
CA SER A 110 -11.23 -2.40 -4.45
C SER A 110 -12.11 -2.41 -3.21
N GLU A 111 -12.07 -3.48 -2.42
CA GLU A 111 -12.83 -3.56 -1.17
C GLU A 111 -12.40 -2.50 -0.16
N PHE A 112 -11.10 -2.25 -0.03
CA PHE A 112 -10.60 -1.19 0.85
C PHE A 112 -11.00 0.20 0.37
N LEU A 113 -10.87 0.45 -0.94
CA LEU A 113 -11.28 1.74 -1.52
C LEU A 113 -12.77 2.00 -1.28
N GLN A 114 -13.60 0.98 -1.45
CA GLN A 114 -15.04 1.08 -1.22
C GLN A 114 -15.35 1.32 0.26
N ALA A 115 -14.69 0.60 1.16
CA ALA A 115 -14.87 0.78 2.60
C ALA A 115 -14.47 2.19 3.04
N PHE A 116 -13.36 2.71 2.55
CA PHE A 116 -12.94 4.08 2.86
C PHE A 116 -13.97 5.10 2.39
N TYR A 117 -14.53 4.89 1.20
CA TYR A 117 -15.56 5.79 0.68
C TYR A 117 -16.84 5.73 1.51
N GLN A 118 -17.32 4.52 1.81
CA GLN A 118 -18.59 4.33 2.51
C GLN A 118 -18.52 4.72 3.98
N ASP A 119 -17.43 4.37 4.66
CA ASP A 119 -17.31 4.56 6.10
C ASP A 119 -16.76 5.93 6.48
N ARG A 120 -15.93 6.52 5.62
CA ARG A 120 -15.21 7.76 5.92
C ARG A 120 -15.35 8.84 4.85
N ASN A 121 -16.11 8.57 3.79
CA ASN A 121 -16.31 9.50 2.67
C ASN A 121 -14.99 9.94 2.01
N ILE A 122 -14.02 9.02 1.95
CA ILE A 122 -12.70 9.28 1.36
C ILE A 122 -12.75 9.02 -0.14
N THR A 123 -12.40 10.03 -0.93
CA THR A 123 -12.41 9.96 -2.40
C THR A 123 -11.01 9.97 -3.02
N HIS A 124 -9.98 10.29 -2.25
CA HIS A 124 -8.60 10.35 -2.70
C HIS A 124 -7.74 9.41 -1.87
N ASN A 125 -6.96 8.59 -2.53
CA ASN A 125 -6.15 7.55 -1.88
C ASN A 125 -4.75 7.52 -2.46
N ARG A 126 -3.80 7.12 -1.61
CA ARG A 126 -2.43 6.83 -2.01
C ARG A 126 -2.19 5.34 -1.86
N VAL A 127 -1.64 4.72 -2.89
CA VAL A 127 -1.37 3.27 -2.89
C VAL A 127 0.13 3.06 -3.07
N MET A 128 0.71 2.26 -2.18
CA MET A 128 2.12 1.85 -2.24
C MET A 128 2.21 0.39 -2.64
N LEU A 129 3.05 0.09 -3.60
CA LEU A 129 3.40 -1.28 -3.97
C LEU A 129 4.82 -1.58 -3.50
N HIS A 130 4.95 -2.50 -2.54
CA HIS A 130 6.23 -2.92 -1.97
C HIS A 130 6.40 -4.43 -2.15
N SER A 131 7.05 -4.94 -3.18
CA SER A 131 7.73 -4.17 -4.21
C SER A 131 7.33 -4.64 -5.60
N LEU A 132 7.46 -3.76 -6.58
CA LEU A 132 7.21 -4.06 -7.98
C LEU A 132 8.14 -5.18 -8.50
N THR A 133 9.38 -5.23 -8.06
CA THR A 133 10.36 -6.24 -8.47
C THR A 133 9.84 -7.66 -8.23
N THR A 134 9.25 -7.92 -7.06
CA THR A 134 8.70 -9.23 -6.74
C THR A 134 7.57 -9.62 -7.70
N LEU A 135 6.68 -8.68 -8.02
CA LEU A 135 5.59 -8.93 -8.96
C LEU A 135 6.12 -9.23 -10.36
N LEU A 136 7.15 -8.52 -10.82
CA LEU A 136 7.75 -8.73 -12.13
C LEU A 136 8.52 -10.06 -12.24
N MET A 137 8.94 -10.64 -11.13
CA MET A 137 9.54 -11.97 -11.11
C MET A 137 8.54 -13.08 -11.40
N TYR A 138 7.25 -12.86 -11.11
CA TYR A 138 6.20 -13.88 -11.23
C TYR A 138 5.17 -13.56 -12.31
N SER A 139 5.15 -12.33 -12.82
CA SER A 139 4.18 -11.86 -13.79
C SER A 139 4.87 -10.96 -14.82
N ASP A 140 4.30 -10.88 -16.02
CA ASP A 140 4.83 -9.97 -17.01
C ASP A 140 4.42 -8.52 -16.74
N LEU A 141 5.09 -7.59 -17.42
CA LEU A 141 4.89 -6.15 -17.21
C LEU A 141 3.46 -5.71 -17.53
N GLN A 142 2.84 -6.29 -18.56
CA GLN A 142 1.47 -5.92 -18.94
C GLN A 142 0.46 -6.35 -17.90
N THR A 143 0.66 -7.50 -17.28
CA THR A 143 -0.23 -8.00 -16.22
C THR A 143 -0.18 -7.10 -14.99
N VAL A 144 1.02 -6.64 -14.60
CA VAL A 144 1.21 -5.78 -13.43
C VAL A 144 0.70 -4.37 -13.67
N PHE A 145 0.97 -3.79 -14.83
CA PHE A 145 0.56 -2.46 -15.22
C PHE A 145 -0.70 -2.46 -16.05
#